data_05b851f6bec092fcde50216e219f6233
#
_entry.id   05b851f6bec092fcde50216e219f6233
#
_cell.length_a   1.000
_cell.length_b   1.000
_cell.length_c   1.000
_cell.angle_alpha   90.00
_cell.angle_beta   90.00
_cell.angle_gamma   90.00
#
_symmetry.space_group_name_H-M   'P 1'
#
loop_
_entity.id
_entity.type
_entity.pdbx_description
1 polymer ?
#
loop_
_entity_poly.entity_id
_entity_poly.type
_entity_poly.pdbx_seq_one_letter_code
_entity_poly.pdbx_strand_id
1 'polypeptide(L)'
;MKRNGKAWAAALVGLGAAAAALGIYWKKIGESMENPPVAEPDPQKIRIACIGDSITFGAGLLFRGREKNVWTALLNDKLGEDYQVLNYGISGATLQREGDKSYRDFPHLEKAKEAKASFYLLMLGTNDSKPYNWDAQRYETQLSEWISELKEAGDGSRLILMTPPFTCPAKGKKEVAFDILNEVIRDEIRPIVMRAAQENGLQVIDLYAFTEGHGEWFADGVHPNKTGNQKIAEEICAQLRQIEDSKTVDGDTKTAGANTKAADGDARITGADVKTDDTDKSGES
;
A
#
# COMPACT_ATOMS: atom_id res chain seq x y z
N MET A 1 15.83 -8.06 -67.51
CA MET A 1 15.97 -8.33 -66.06
C MET A 1 16.22 -7.04 -65.24
N LYS A 2 15.21 -6.15 -65.06
CA LYS A 2 15.34 -4.89 -64.26
C LYS A 2 14.20 -4.66 -63.24
N ARG A 3 13.53 -5.73 -62.77
CA ARG A 3 12.34 -5.59 -61.90
C ARG A 3 12.57 -5.86 -60.39
N ASN A 4 13.72 -6.39 -59.98
CA ASN A 4 13.93 -6.83 -58.59
C ASN A 4 14.52 -5.78 -57.66
N GLY A 5 15.13 -4.69 -58.14
CA GLY A 5 15.75 -3.67 -57.29
C GLY A 5 14.74 -2.87 -56.47
N LYS A 6 13.55 -2.55 -57.02
CA LYS A 6 12.52 -1.78 -56.33
C LYS A 6 11.83 -2.59 -55.20
N ALA A 7 11.70 -3.90 -55.40
CA ALA A 7 11.13 -4.80 -54.37
C ALA A 7 12.07 -4.96 -53.17
N TRP A 8 13.37 -5.06 -53.39
CA TRP A 8 14.36 -5.11 -52.31
C TRP A 8 14.50 -3.80 -51.58
N ALA A 9 14.43 -2.64 -52.25
CA ALA A 9 14.43 -1.32 -51.59
C ALA A 9 13.19 -1.14 -50.73
N ALA A 10 12.01 -1.52 -51.18
CA ALA A 10 10.78 -1.46 -50.40
C ALA A 10 10.82 -2.40 -49.18
N ALA A 11 11.40 -3.61 -49.30
CA ALA A 11 11.57 -4.53 -48.19
C ALA A 11 12.55 -3.99 -47.11
N LEU A 12 13.66 -3.36 -47.51
CA LEU A 12 14.63 -2.75 -46.60
C LEU A 12 14.04 -1.54 -45.87
N VAL A 13 13.25 -0.70 -46.54
CA VAL A 13 12.55 0.43 -45.94
C VAL A 13 11.49 -0.08 -44.95
N GLY A 14 10.75 -1.13 -45.28
CA GLY A 14 9.77 -1.76 -44.39
C GLY A 14 10.41 -2.36 -43.13
N LEU A 15 11.56 -3.03 -43.27
CA LEU A 15 12.31 -3.57 -42.11
C LEU A 15 12.89 -2.48 -41.24
N GLY A 16 13.41 -1.37 -41.81
CA GLY A 16 13.89 -0.22 -41.07
C GLY A 16 12.77 0.48 -40.28
N ALA A 17 11.60 0.63 -40.91
CA ALA A 17 10.43 1.25 -40.23
C ALA A 17 9.90 0.36 -39.09
N ALA A 18 9.86 -0.96 -39.29
CA ALA A 18 9.48 -1.92 -38.24
C ALA A 18 10.47 -1.91 -37.08
N ALA A 19 11.77 -1.86 -37.32
CA ALA A 19 12.81 -1.77 -36.28
C ALA A 19 12.73 -0.47 -35.50
N ALA A 20 12.49 0.67 -36.20
CA ALA A 20 12.29 1.97 -35.56
C ALA A 20 11.01 2.00 -34.70
N ALA A 21 9.90 1.46 -35.19
CA ALA A 21 8.65 1.34 -34.43
C ALA A 21 8.82 0.47 -33.19
N LEU A 22 9.55 -0.65 -33.30
CA LEU A 22 9.88 -1.52 -32.18
C LEU A 22 10.76 -0.80 -31.14
N GLY A 23 11.76 -0.03 -31.58
CA GLY A 23 12.62 0.77 -30.71
C GLY A 23 11.82 1.87 -29.95
N ILE A 24 10.92 2.55 -30.63
CA ILE A 24 10.02 3.54 -30.01
C ILE A 24 9.09 2.87 -29.01
N TYR A 25 8.56 1.70 -29.34
CA TYR A 25 7.69 0.93 -28.46
C TYR A 25 8.41 0.50 -27.18
N TRP A 26 9.63 -0.07 -27.30
CA TRP A 26 10.44 -0.44 -26.14
C TRP A 26 10.85 0.77 -25.28
N LYS A 27 11.16 1.91 -25.92
CA LYS A 27 11.45 3.15 -25.20
C LYS A 27 10.24 3.62 -24.38
N LYS A 28 9.05 3.65 -24.99
CA LYS A 28 7.81 4.02 -24.27
C LYS A 28 7.49 3.09 -23.11
N ILE A 29 7.77 1.79 -23.25
CA ILE A 29 7.61 0.83 -22.15
C ILE A 29 8.59 1.13 -21.03
N GLY A 30 9.86 1.37 -21.34
CA GLY A 30 10.88 1.77 -20.37
C GLY A 30 10.45 3.02 -19.61
N GLU A 31 10.08 4.09 -20.31
CA GLU A 31 9.59 5.32 -19.72
C GLU A 31 8.34 5.10 -18.84
N SER A 32 7.40 4.25 -19.28
CA SER A 32 6.21 3.91 -18.50
C SER A 32 6.51 3.09 -17.25
N MET A 33 7.59 2.32 -17.23
CA MET A 33 8.04 1.59 -16.06
C MET A 33 8.81 2.46 -15.07
N GLU A 34 9.53 3.48 -15.58
CA GLU A 34 10.32 4.42 -14.79
C GLU A 34 9.47 5.54 -14.19
N ASN A 35 8.46 5.99 -14.90
CA ASN A 35 7.56 7.06 -14.46
C ASN A 35 6.12 6.77 -14.97
N PRO A 36 5.43 5.79 -14.39
CA PRO A 36 4.11 5.40 -14.85
C PRO A 36 3.10 6.54 -14.67
N PRO A 37 2.18 6.74 -15.62
CA PRO A 37 1.10 7.70 -15.44
C PRO A 37 0.17 7.26 -14.32
N VAL A 38 -0.20 8.20 -13.46
CA VAL A 38 -1.21 8.00 -12.42
C VAL A 38 -2.49 8.73 -12.85
N ALA A 39 -3.65 8.14 -12.57
CA ALA A 39 -4.92 8.80 -12.82
C ALA A 39 -5.07 10.04 -11.94
N GLU A 40 -5.75 11.07 -12.47
CA GLU A 40 -6.06 12.27 -11.68
C GLU A 40 -6.99 11.91 -10.50
N PRO A 41 -6.73 12.44 -9.30
CA PRO A 41 -7.57 12.21 -8.15
C PRO A 41 -8.97 12.82 -8.31
N ASP A 42 -10.00 12.01 -8.16
CA ASP A 42 -11.39 12.44 -8.15
C ASP A 42 -11.81 12.89 -6.74
N PRO A 43 -12.11 14.20 -6.52
CA PRO A 43 -12.47 14.70 -5.20
C PRO A 43 -13.81 14.20 -4.67
N GLN A 44 -14.65 13.61 -5.51
CA GLN A 44 -15.96 13.08 -5.11
C GLN A 44 -15.87 11.63 -4.60
N LYS A 45 -14.68 11.00 -4.72
CA LYS A 45 -14.49 9.59 -4.34
C LYS A 45 -13.64 9.43 -3.09
N ILE A 46 -13.84 8.32 -2.41
CA ILE A 46 -12.93 7.83 -1.37
C ILE A 46 -11.66 7.35 -2.05
N ARG A 47 -10.57 8.09 -1.90
CA ARG A 47 -9.31 7.81 -2.60
C ARG A 47 -8.42 6.90 -1.76
N ILE A 48 -7.81 5.93 -2.42
CA ILE A 48 -6.83 5.00 -1.85
C ILE A 48 -5.53 5.14 -2.65
N ALA A 49 -4.49 5.67 -2.04
CA ALA A 49 -3.18 5.82 -2.66
C ALA A 49 -2.31 4.58 -2.37
N CYS A 50 -1.96 3.82 -3.41
CA CYS A 50 -1.16 2.62 -3.32
C CYS A 50 0.29 2.93 -3.70
N ILE A 51 1.15 3.10 -2.70
CA ILE A 51 2.59 3.41 -2.83
C ILE A 51 3.36 2.09 -2.78
N GLY A 52 4.22 1.82 -3.77
CA GLY A 52 4.96 0.57 -3.81
C GLY A 52 5.90 0.44 -5.01
N ASP A 53 6.42 -0.76 -5.18
CA ASP A 53 7.39 -1.11 -6.21
C ASP A 53 6.75 -1.72 -7.47
N SER A 54 7.48 -2.62 -8.15
CA SER A 54 7.03 -3.34 -9.34
C SER A 54 5.78 -4.21 -9.12
N ILE A 55 5.56 -4.68 -7.91
CA ILE A 55 4.38 -5.48 -7.55
C ILE A 55 3.13 -4.59 -7.56
N THR A 56 3.21 -3.41 -7.01
CA THR A 56 2.14 -2.40 -7.07
C THR A 56 1.96 -1.87 -8.49
N PHE A 57 3.05 -1.61 -9.21
CA PHE A 57 3.02 -1.25 -10.62
C PHE A 57 2.31 -2.31 -11.49
N GLY A 58 2.50 -3.60 -11.19
CA GLY A 58 1.94 -4.73 -11.96
C GLY A 58 2.89 -5.28 -13.03
N ALA A 59 4.21 -5.32 -12.77
CA ALA A 59 5.23 -5.76 -13.73
C ALA A 59 5.02 -7.18 -14.25
N GLY A 60 4.49 -8.11 -13.43
CA GLY A 60 4.17 -9.49 -13.85
C GLY A 60 3.09 -9.59 -14.93
N LEU A 61 2.39 -8.49 -15.20
CA LEU A 61 1.31 -8.39 -16.18
C LEU A 61 1.65 -7.55 -17.41
N LEU A 62 2.91 -7.18 -17.61
CA LEU A 62 3.35 -6.47 -18.80
C LEU A 62 2.89 -7.26 -20.05
N PHE A 63 2.25 -6.56 -21.00
CA PHE A 63 1.64 -7.13 -22.20
C PHE A 63 0.45 -8.10 -21.99
N ARG A 64 -0.07 -8.22 -20.74
CA ARG A 64 -1.18 -9.12 -20.39
C ARG A 64 -2.38 -8.38 -19.81
N GLY A 65 -2.59 -7.13 -20.20
CA GLY A 65 -3.68 -6.28 -19.71
C GLY A 65 -3.46 -5.83 -18.27
N ARG A 66 -2.25 -5.32 -17.97
CA ARG A 66 -1.85 -4.79 -16.67
C ARG A 66 -2.90 -3.84 -16.09
N GLU A 67 -3.37 -2.90 -16.91
CA GLU A 67 -4.31 -1.84 -16.51
C GLU A 67 -5.63 -2.37 -15.91
N LYS A 68 -6.00 -3.62 -16.26
CA LYS A 68 -7.24 -4.26 -15.80
C LYS A 68 -7.02 -5.39 -14.80
N ASN A 69 -5.79 -5.93 -14.72
CA ASN A 69 -5.53 -7.15 -13.98
C ASN A 69 -4.51 -6.95 -12.83
N VAL A 70 -3.91 -5.75 -12.69
CA VAL A 70 -3.09 -5.43 -11.52
C VAL A 70 -3.98 -5.35 -10.26
N TRP A 71 -3.46 -5.75 -9.11
CA TRP A 71 -4.22 -5.82 -7.88
C TRP A 71 -4.91 -4.50 -7.51
N THR A 72 -4.31 -3.35 -7.84
CA THR A 72 -4.90 -2.02 -7.59
C THR A 72 -6.15 -1.78 -8.43
N ALA A 73 -6.14 -2.17 -9.72
CA ALA A 73 -7.32 -2.06 -10.58
C ALA A 73 -8.43 -3.04 -10.15
N LEU A 74 -8.05 -4.27 -9.81
CA LEU A 74 -9.00 -5.27 -9.29
C LEU A 74 -9.59 -4.86 -7.94
N LEU A 75 -8.79 -4.21 -7.08
CA LEU A 75 -9.26 -3.64 -5.81
C LEU A 75 -10.29 -2.53 -6.06
N ASN A 76 -10.02 -1.63 -7.03
CA ASN A 76 -10.95 -0.58 -7.42
C ASN A 76 -12.31 -1.16 -7.85
N ASP A 77 -12.29 -2.18 -8.70
CA ASP A 77 -13.50 -2.87 -9.17
C ASP A 77 -14.28 -3.53 -8.01
N LYS A 78 -13.57 -4.10 -7.03
CA LYS A 78 -14.17 -4.78 -5.88
C LYS A 78 -14.78 -3.82 -4.85
N LEU A 79 -14.20 -2.65 -4.68
CA LEU A 79 -14.70 -1.63 -3.76
C LEU A 79 -15.90 -0.87 -4.33
N GLY A 80 -15.99 -0.74 -5.66
CA GLY A 80 -17.13 -0.13 -6.35
C GLY A 80 -16.94 1.35 -6.66
N GLU A 81 -18.03 1.99 -7.11
CA GLU A 81 -18.00 3.31 -7.75
C GLU A 81 -17.67 4.47 -6.78
N ASP A 82 -17.92 4.30 -5.50
CA ASP A 82 -17.61 5.32 -4.48
C ASP A 82 -16.10 5.46 -4.21
N TYR A 83 -15.30 4.52 -4.70
CA TYR A 83 -13.86 4.47 -4.47
C TYR A 83 -13.06 4.79 -5.72
N GLN A 84 -11.85 5.31 -5.50
CA GLN A 84 -10.82 5.45 -6.51
C GLN A 84 -9.49 4.95 -5.95
N VAL A 85 -8.97 3.87 -6.54
CA VAL A 85 -7.65 3.31 -6.19
C VAL A 85 -6.61 3.87 -7.16
N LEU A 86 -5.68 4.64 -6.62
CA LEU A 86 -4.60 5.33 -7.35
C LEU A 86 -3.31 4.51 -7.23
N ASN A 87 -2.77 4.08 -8.36
CA ASN A 87 -1.55 3.27 -8.42
C ASN A 87 -0.31 4.14 -8.55
N TYR A 88 0.44 4.30 -7.47
CA TYR A 88 1.72 4.99 -7.40
C TYR A 88 2.91 4.02 -7.39
N GLY A 89 2.76 2.83 -7.96
CA GLY A 89 3.84 1.82 -8.04
C GLY A 89 4.95 2.23 -9.01
N ILE A 90 6.20 2.08 -8.61
CA ILE A 90 7.41 2.32 -9.43
C ILE A 90 8.22 1.04 -9.50
N SER A 91 8.38 0.49 -10.71
CA SER A 91 9.10 -0.76 -10.90
C SER A 91 10.56 -0.65 -10.46
N GLY A 92 10.99 -1.56 -9.58
CA GLY A 92 12.37 -1.62 -9.05
C GLY A 92 12.64 -0.71 -7.86
N ALA A 93 11.66 0.09 -7.39
CA ALA A 93 11.90 1.06 -6.34
C ALA A 93 12.20 0.45 -4.98
N THR A 94 13.10 1.10 -4.23
CA THR A 94 13.46 0.81 -2.85
C THR A 94 12.84 1.83 -1.91
N LEU A 95 12.58 1.44 -0.66
CA LEU A 95 12.24 2.36 0.43
C LEU A 95 13.48 3.17 0.83
N GLN A 96 14.63 2.49 0.91
CA GLN A 96 15.90 3.09 1.27
C GLN A 96 16.38 4.05 0.18
N ARG A 97 16.81 5.27 0.59
CA ARG A 97 17.31 6.30 -0.33
C ARG A 97 18.61 5.89 -1.02
N GLU A 98 19.42 5.07 -0.35
CA GLU A 98 20.71 4.59 -0.82
C GLU A 98 20.61 3.33 -1.67
N GLY A 99 19.39 2.83 -1.91
CA GLY A 99 19.15 1.70 -2.80
C GLY A 99 19.43 2.04 -4.26
N ASP A 100 19.54 1.03 -5.09
CA ASP A 100 19.84 1.16 -6.52
C ASP A 100 18.80 1.97 -7.31
N LYS A 101 17.58 2.13 -6.75
CA LYS A 101 16.51 2.94 -7.32
C LYS A 101 15.60 3.47 -6.21
N SER A 102 15.98 4.56 -5.57
CA SER A 102 15.15 5.13 -4.52
C SER A 102 13.79 5.58 -5.02
N TYR A 103 12.72 5.21 -4.33
CA TYR A 103 11.37 5.69 -4.65
C TYR A 103 11.28 7.23 -4.57
N ARG A 104 12.09 7.84 -3.69
CA ARG A 104 12.12 9.29 -3.48
C ARG A 104 12.72 10.09 -4.64
N ASP A 105 13.37 9.42 -5.60
CA ASP A 105 13.88 10.06 -6.83
C ASP A 105 12.75 10.36 -7.84
N PHE A 106 11.51 9.92 -7.53
CA PHE A 106 10.36 10.06 -8.42
C PHE A 106 9.29 10.98 -7.82
N PRO A 107 8.51 11.67 -8.66
CA PRO A 107 7.49 12.60 -8.18
C PRO A 107 6.26 11.90 -7.59
N HIS A 108 6.25 10.57 -7.52
CA HIS A 108 5.09 9.77 -7.14
C HIS A 108 4.71 9.91 -5.67
N LEU A 109 5.67 10.11 -4.77
CA LEU A 109 5.40 10.36 -3.36
C LEU A 109 4.64 11.67 -3.18
N GLU A 110 5.13 12.75 -3.81
CA GLU A 110 4.47 14.06 -3.73
C GLU A 110 3.06 14.02 -4.36
N LYS A 111 2.91 13.38 -5.52
CA LYS A 111 1.60 13.18 -6.14
C LYS A 111 0.65 12.37 -5.27
N ALA A 112 1.15 11.34 -4.56
CA ALA A 112 0.35 10.57 -3.63
C ALA A 112 -0.14 11.41 -2.43
N LYS A 113 0.71 12.29 -1.90
CA LYS A 113 0.34 13.24 -0.83
C LYS A 113 -0.66 14.28 -1.32
N GLU A 114 -0.44 14.85 -2.52
CA GLU A 114 -1.33 15.82 -3.17
C GLU A 114 -2.72 15.23 -3.45
N ALA A 115 -2.83 13.92 -3.66
CA ALA A 115 -4.10 13.25 -3.85
C ALA A 115 -5.03 13.31 -2.63
N LYS A 116 -4.51 13.65 -1.43
CA LYS A 116 -5.25 13.72 -0.15
C LYS A 116 -6.16 12.50 0.01
N ALA A 117 -5.55 11.32 -0.10
CA ALA A 117 -6.27 10.06 -0.06
C ALA A 117 -6.80 9.75 1.35
N SER A 118 -7.94 9.10 1.43
CA SER A 118 -8.51 8.60 2.70
C SER A 118 -7.70 7.44 3.28
N PHE A 119 -7.02 6.70 2.39
CA PHE A 119 -6.14 5.59 2.75
C PHE A 119 -4.82 5.67 1.99
N TYR A 120 -3.72 5.45 2.69
CA TYR A 120 -2.41 5.21 2.09
C TYR A 120 -2.02 3.76 2.36
N LEU A 121 -1.76 2.99 1.30
CA LEU A 121 -1.23 1.65 1.38
C LEU A 121 0.25 1.70 0.99
N LEU A 122 1.15 1.42 1.94
CA LEU A 122 2.59 1.46 1.72
C LEU A 122 3.17 0.05 1.68
N MET A 123 3.72 -0.35 0.52
CA MET A 123 4.35 -1.65 0.28
C MET A 123 5.69 -1.46 -0.46
N LEU A 124 6.76 -1.29 0.27
CA LEU A 124 8.14 -1.25 -0.22
C LEU A 124 9.00 -2.20 0.61
N GLY A 125 10.09 -2.69 0.04
CA GLY A 125 11.02 -3.60 0.71
C GLY A 125 11.46 -4.76 -0.17
N THR A 126 10.71 -5.13 -1.21
CA THR A 126 11.13 -6.21 -2.11
C THR A 126 12.50 -5.94 -2.71
N ASN A 127 12.72 -4.75 -3.26
CA ASN A 127 14.00 -4.37 -3.87
C ASN A 127 15.05 -3.99 -2.83
N ASP A 128 14.64 -3.59 -1.65
CA ASP A 128 15.53 -3.36 -0.51
C ASP A 128 16.24 -4.64 -0.07
N SER A 129 15.60 -5.81 -0.24
CA SER A 129 16.16 -7.11 0.15
C SER A 129 17.37 -7.54 -0.65
N LYS A 130 17.70 -6.89 -1.77
CA LYS A 130 18.87 -7.20 -2.58
C LYS A 130 20.17 -7.00 -1.78
N PRO A 131 21.21 -7.86 -1.95
CA PRO A 131 22.43 -7.82 -1.14
C PRO A 131 23.14 -6.46 -1.11
N TYR A 132 23.03 -5.70 -2.19
CA TYR A 132 23.69 -4.40 -2.34
C TYR A 132 22.83 -3.21 -1.89
N ASN A 133 21.55 -3.44 -1.57
CA ASN A 133 20.63 -2.42 -1.07
C ASN A 133 20.38 -2.55 0.44
N TRP A 134 20.45 -3.81 0.96
CA TRP A 134 19.97 -4.10 2.30
C TRP A 134 20.83 -3.53 3.42
N ASP A 135 20.18 -2.79 4.29
CA ASP A 135 20.69 -2.36 5.59
C ASP A 135 19.50 -2.24 6.56
N ALA A 136 19.44 -3.13 7.54
CA ALA A 136 18.28 -3.25 8.43
C ALA A 136 18.02 -1.97 9.26
N GLN A 137 19.08 -1.36 9.79
CA GLN A 137 18.97 -0.17 10.63
C GLN A 137 18.50 1.04 9.80
N ARG A 138 19.02 1.17 8.61
CA ARG A 138 18.64 2.23 7.66
C ARG A 138 17.20 2.05 7.20
N TYR A 139 16.78 0.81 6.85
CA TYR A 139 15.40 0.50 6.46
C TYR A 139 14.43 0.87 7.56
N GLU A 140 14.69 0.45 8.81
CA GLU A 140 13.83 0.75 9.96
C GLU A 140 13.73 2.26 10.23
N THR A 141 14.86 2.97 10.21
CA THR A 141 14.90 4.43 10.38
C THR A 141 14.09 5.14 9.30
N GLN A 142 14.31 4.77 8.04
CA GLN A 142 13.64 5.42 6.92
C GLN A 142 12.17 5.02 6.80
N LEU A 143 11.78 3.80 7.21
CA LEU A 143 10.36 3.44 7.33
C LEU A 143 9.63 4.33 8.35
N SER A 144 10.29 4.65 9.47
CA SER A 144 9.73 5.57 10.47
C SER A 144 9.55 6.99 9.92
N GLU A 145 10.47 7.47 9.10
CA GLU A 145 10.33 8.75 8.37
C GLU A 145 9.16 8.73 7.39
N TRP A 146 9.01 7.63 6.62
CA TRP A 146 7.88 7.45 5.71
C TRP A 146 6.53 7.46 6.44
N ILE A 147 6.46 6.80 7.60
CA ILE A 147 5.26 6.77 8.43
C ILE A 147 4.90 8.19 8.90
N SER A 148 5.87 8.94 9.42
CA SER A 148 5.66 10.31 9.88
C SER A 148 5.18 11.22 8.77
N GLU A 149 5.84 11.17 7.61
CA GLU A 149 5.52 12.00 6.45
C GLU A 149 4.12 11.70 5.87
N LEU A 150 3.74 10.42 5.79
CA LEU A 150 2.41 10.04 5.26
C LEU A 150 1.29 10.32 6.27
N LYS A 151 1.56 10.27 7.58
CA LYS A 151 0.62 10.71 8.60
C LYS A 151 0.36 12.22 8.53
N GLU A 152 1.40 13.01 8.30
CA GLU A 152 1.29 14.48 8.16
C GLU A 152 0.56 14.89 6.87
N ALA A 153 0.78 14.16 5.78
CA ALA A 153 0.13 14.45 4.49
C ALA A 153 -1.38 14.22 4.50
N GLY A 154 -1.85 13.34 5.37
CA GLY A 154 -3.25 12.91 5.42
C GLY A 154 -3.98 13.42 6.65
N ASP A 155 -4.65 14.58 6.57
CA ASP A 155 -5.56 15.04 7.63
C ASP A 155 -6.74 14.06 7.76
N GLY A 156 -6.69 13.23 8.82
CA GLY A 156 -7.68 12.17 9.08
C GLY A 156 -7.58 10.92 8.19
N SER A 157 -6.58 10.82 7.32
CA SER A 157 -6.32 9.62 6.52
C SER A 157 -5.78 8.46 7.37
N ARG A 158 -5.89 7.25 6.81
CA ARG A 158 -5.35 6.04 7.42
C ARG A 158 -4.14 5.55 6.62
N LEU A 159 -3.02 5.44 7.30
CA LEU A 159 -1.86 4.73 6.77
C LEU A 159 -1.95 3.26 7.17
N ILE A 160 -1.83 2.38 6.19
CA ILE A 160 -1.79 0.94 6.34
C ILE A 160 -0.47 0.47 5.76
N LEU A 161 0.32 -0.22 6.56
CA LEU A 161 1.55 -0.84 6.10
C LEU A 161 1.25 -2.20 5.49
N MET A 162 2.01 -2.58 4.47
CA MET A 162 1.88 -3.89 3.85
C MET A 162 3.26 -4.53 3.78
N THR A 163 3.38 -5.79 4.20
CA THR A 163 4.62 -6.53 4.00
C THR A 163 4.79 -6.89 2.52
N PRO A 164 6.03 -6.89 1.96
CA PRO A 164 6.26 -7.47 0.65
C PRO A 164 5.77 -8.93 0.60
N PRO A 165 5.19 -9.38 -0.52
CA PRO A 165 4.80 -10.78 -0.67
C PRO A 165 5.99 -11.74 -0.61
N PHE A 166 5.69 -13.03 -0.33
CA PHE A 166 6.64 -14.13 -0.45
C PHE A 166 7.25 -14.19 -1.86
N THR A 167 8.54 -14.50 -1.92
CA THR A 167 9.26 -14.71 -3.18
C THR A 167 9.91 -16.09 -3.19
N CYS A 168 10.04 -16.68 -4.37
CA CYS A 168 10.63 -18.01 -4.54
C CYS A 168 11.33 -18.15 -5.90
N PRO A 169 12.22 -19.12 -6.07
CA PRO A 169 12.75 -19.42 -7.38
C PRO A 169 11.64 -19.80 -8.36
N ALA A 170 11.67 -19.22 -9.56
CA ALA A 170 10.77 -19.63 -10.64
C ALA A 170 10.99 -21.09 -11.01
N LYS A 171 9.99 -21.72 -11.63
CA LYS A 171 10.06 -23.14 -12.03
C LYS A 171 11.34 -23.45 -12.82
N GLY A 172 12.15 -24.37 -12.29
CA GLY A 172 13.41 -24.80 -12.90
C GLY A 172 14.60 -23.87 -12.64
N LYS A 173 14.44 -22.85 -11.80
CA LYS A 173 15.51 -21.98 -11.32
C LYS A 173 15.96 -22.42 -9.92
N LYS A 174 17.17 -22.06 -9.52
CA LYS A 174 17.71 -22.32 -8.18
C LYS A 174 17.60 -21.11 -7.27
N GLU A 175 17.57 -19.93 -7.86
CA GLU A 175 17.62 -18.64 -7.17
C GLU A 175 16.39 -17.81 -7.53
N VAL A 176 15.99 -16.94 -6.64
CA VAL A 176 14.96 -15.94 -6.88
C VAL A 176 15.47 -14.94 -7.91
N ALA A 177 14.61 -14.51 -8.80
CA ALA A 177 14.97 -13.54 -9.84
C ALA A 177 15.31 -12.17 -9.24
N PHE A 178 16.10 -11.37 -9.98
CA PHE A 178 16.43 -9.97 -9.68
C PHE A 178 17.23 -9.76 -8.38
N ASP A 179 18.01 -10.76 -7.98
CA ASP A 179 18.82 -10.73 -6.73
C ASP A 179 17.98 -10.50 -5.45
N ILE A 180 16.67 -10.78 -5.50
CA ILE A 180 15.78 -10.67 -4.35
C ILE A 180 16.09 -11.79 -3.36
N LEU A 181 16.27 -11.43 -2.09
CA LEU A 181 16.53 -12.36 -1.00
C LEU A 181 15.26 -12.57 -0.17
N ASN A 182 14.59 -13.71 -0.39
CA ASN A 182 13.38 -14.06 0.36
C ASN A 182 13.60 -14.16 1.87
N GLU A 183 14.77 -14.64 2.29
CA GLU A 183 15.16 -14.72 3.70
C GLU A 183 15.24 -13.34 4.35
N VAL A 184 15.73 -12.30 3.65
CA VAL A 184 15.74 -10.93 4.15
C VAL A 184 14.31 -10.39 4.28
N ILE A 185 13.44 -10.69 3.28
CA ILE A 185 12.03 -10.28 3.37
C ILE A 185 11.36 -10.96 4.57
N ARG A 186 11.55 -12.27 4.75
CA ARG A 186 10.91 -13.06 5.80
C ARG A 186 11.40 -12.70 7.19
N ASP A 187 12.73 -12.68 7.38
CA ASP A 187 13.35 -12.70 8.70
C ASP A 187 13.70 -11.30 9.21
N GLU A 188 13.76 -10.29 8.32
CA GLU A 188 14.15 -8.93 8.68
C GLU A 188 13.10 -7.89 8.29
N ILE A 189 12.75 -7.74 7.01
CA ILE A 189 11.82 -6.68 6.55
C ILE A 189 10.43 -6.86 7.17
N ARG A 190 9.86 -8.06 7.06
CA ARG A 190 8.52 -8.35 7.62
C ARG A 190 8.43 -8.05 9.12
N PRO A 191 9.34 -8.54 9.99
CA PRO A 191 9.35 -8.17 11.41
C PRO A 191 9.49 -6.67 11.67
N ILE A 192 10.32 -5.95 10.89
CA ILE A 192 10.45 -4.49 11.01
C ILE A 192 9.12 -3.81 10.69
N VAL A 193 8.47 -4.15 9.57
CA VAL A 193 7.18 -3.57 9.17
C VAL A 193 6.08 -3.85 10.22
N MET A 194 6.02 -5.08 10.73
CA MET A 194 5.05 -5.46 11.77
C MET A 194 5.26 -4.67 13.06
N ARG A 195 6.51 -4.54 13.51
CA ARG A 195 6.89 -3.77 14.71
C ARG A 195 6.58 -2.28 14.51
N ALA A 196 6.97 -1.70 13.38
CA ALA A 196 6.69 -0.30 13.08
C ALA A 196 5.18 0.00 13.07
N ALA A 197 4.36 -0.92 12.54
CA ALA A 197 2.91 -0.79 12.60
C ALA A 197 2.40 -0.79 14.06
N GLN A 198 2.84 -1.74 14.86
CA GLN A 198 2.46 -1.85 16.27
C GLN A 198 2.83 -0.60 17.08
N GLU A 199 4.08 -0.13 16.96
CA GLU A 199 4.59 1.05 17.68
C GLU A 199 3.87 2.34 17.29
N ASN A 200 3.37 2.41 16.08
CA ASN A 200 2.66 3.58 15.55
C ASN A 200 1.12 3.47 15.60
N GLY A 201 0.57 2.38 16.13
CA GLY A 201 -0.87 2.12 16.18
C GLY A 201 -1.50 2.02 14.79
N LEU A 202 -0.74 1.50 13.80
CA LEU A 202 -1.19 1.34 12.43
C LEU A 202 -1.71 -0.07 12.19
N GLN A 203 -2.61 -0.18 11.22
CA GLN A 203 -2.99 -1.47 10.65
C GLN A 203 -1.87 -1.99 9.75
N VAL A 204 -1.75 -3.32 9.66
CA VAL A 204 -0.82 -3.97 8.75
C VAL A 204 -1.53 -5.10 7.99
N ILE A 205 -1.25 -5.18 6.68
CA ILE A 205 -1.68 -6.31 5.84
C ILE A 205 -0.44 -7.16 5.58
N ASP A 206 -0.38 -8.34 6.18
CA ASP A 206 0.76 -9.25 6.07
C ASP A 206 0.66 -10.11 4.80
N LEU A 207 1.00 -9.49 3.65
CA LEU A 207 0.99 -10.19 2.37
C LEU A 207 2.06 -11.28 2.27
N TYR A 208 3.15 -11.19 3.06
CA TYR A 208 4.12 -12.28 3.11
C TYR A 208 3.45 -13.58 3.58
N ALA A 209 2.82 -13.55 4.75
CA ALA A 209 2.15 -14.71 5.31
C ALA A 209 0.99 -15.19 4.42
N PHE A 210 0.25 -14.25 3.81
CA PHE A 210 -0.85 -14.59 2.91
C PHE A 210 -0.41 -15.31 1.65
N THR A 211 0.77 -14.97 1.11
CA THR A 211 1.27 -15.51 -0.16
C THR A 211 2.31 -16.63 0.02
N GLU A 212 2.76 -16.89 1.24
CA GLU A 212 3.74 -17.94 1.54
C GLU A 212 3.22 -19.32 1.10
N GLY A 213 4.07 -20.08 0.40
CA GLY A 213 3.71 -21.38 -0.14
C GLY A 213 2.97 -21.36 -1.48
N HIS A 214 2.59 -20.18 -2.00
CA HIS A 214 1.84 -20.00 -3.25
C HIS A 214 2.72 -19.53 -4.41
N GLY A 215 3.85 -20.22 -4.65
CA GLY A 215 4.75 -19.87 -5.76
C GLY A 215 4.07 -19.85 -7.14
N GLU A 216 2.99 -20.61 -7.32
CA GLU A 216 2.20 -20.64 -8.56
C GLU A 216 1.46 -19.33 -8.86
N TRP A 217 1.33 -18.44 -7.87
CA TRP A 217 0.74 -17.11 -8.05
C TRP A 217 1.71 -16.10 -8.66
N PHE A 218 2.98 -16.45 -8.82
CA PHE A 218 4.03 -15.56 -9.29
C PHE A 218 4.56 -16.01 -10.67
N ALA A 219 4.74 -15.04 -11.60
CA ALA A 219 5.13 -15.34 -12.97
C ALA A 219 6.61 -15.76 -13.07
N ASP A 220 7.45 -15.13 -12.26
CA ASP A 220 8.91 -15.28 -12.23
C ASP A 220 9.45 -15.54 -10.82
N GLY A 221 8.55 -15.83 -9.89
CA GLY A 221 8.86 -16.05 -8.48
C GLY A 221 8.85 -14.77 -7.63
N VAL A 222 8.69 -13.59 -8.24
CA VAL A 222 8.64 -12.27 -7.57
C VAL A 222 7.36 -11.52 -7.93
N HIS A 223 7.02 -11.44 -9.20
CA HIS A 223 5.90 -10.65 -9.67
C HIS A 223 4.61 -11.47 -9.80
N PRO A 224 3.52 -11.06 -9.14
CA PRO A 224 2.25 -11.76 -9.21
C PRO A 224 1.74 -11.87 -10.65
N ASN A 225 1.35 -13.06 -11.06
CA ASN A 225 0.61 -13.31 -12.29
C ASN A 225 -0.87 -12.89 -12.13
N LYS A 226 -1.73 -13.15 -13.10
CA LYS A 226 -3.14 -12.77 -13.04
C LYS A 226 -3.85 -13.32 -11.81
N THR A 227 -3.61 -14.58 -11.46
CA THR A 227 -4.20 -15.23 -10.27
C THR A 227 -3.68 -14.60 -8.99
N GLY A 228 -2.36 -14.39 -8.88
CA GLY A 228 -1.74 -13.75 -7.71
C GLY A 228 -2.27 -12.32 -7.48
N ASN A 229 -2.38 -11.52 -8.55
CA ASN A 229 -2.98 -10.18 -8.45
C ASN A 229 -4.43 -10.22 -7.97
N GLN A 230 -5.22 -11.20 -8.46
CA GLN A 230 -6.61 -11.36 -8.03
C GLN A 230 -6.68 -11.72 -6.54
N LYS A 231 -5.85 -12.67 -6.08
CA LYS A 231 -5.80 -13.09 -4.67
C LYS A 231 -5.37 -11.96 -3.74
N ILE A 232 -4.33 -11.21 -4.11
CA ILE A 232 -3.87 -10.03 -3.37
C ILE A 232 -4.98 -8.97 -3.28
N ALA A 233 -5.69 -8.68 -4.38
CA ALA A 233 -6.79 -7.73 -4.37
C ALA A 233 -7.96 -8.20 -3.49
N GLU A 234 -8.27 -9.50 -3.47
CA GLU A 234 -9.29 -10.10 -2.60
C GLU A 234 -8.94 -9.91 -1.13
N GLU A 235 -7.70 -10.22 -0.75
CA GLU A 235 -7.22 -10.07 0.61
C GLU A 235 -7.23 -8.62 1.08
N ILE A 236 -6.68 -7.70 0.28
CA ILE A 236 -6.65 -6.27 0.64
C ILE A 236 -8.08 -5.73 0.78
N CYS A 237 -9.00 -6.09 -0.12
CA CYS A 237 -10.40 -5.68 -0.05
C CYS A 237 -11.06 -6.17 1.24
N ALA A 238 -10.85 -7.42 1.63
CA ALA A 238 -11.38 -8.00 2.87
C ALA A 238 -10.86 -7.26 4.11
N GLN A 239 -9.55 -7.00 4.17
CA GLN A 239 -8.92 -6.28 5.28
C GLN A 239 -9.41 -4.82 5.37
N LEU A 240 -9.54 -4.11 4.24
CA LEU A 240 -10.06 -2.74 4.23
C LEU A 240 -11.50 -2.66 4.76
N ARG A 241 -12.38 -3.59 4.37
CA ARG A 241 -13.75 -3.65 4.87
C ARG A 241 -13.79 -3.90 6.38
N GLN A 242 -12.98 -4.81 6.91
CA GLN A 242 -12.89 -5.05 8.36
C GLN A 242 -12.44 -3.79 9.11
N ILE A 243 -11.49 -3.03 8.54
CA ILE A 243 -11.00 -1.76 9.11
C ILE A 243 -12.11 -0.69 9.10
N GLU A 244 -12.96 -0.65 8.11
CA GLU A 244 -14.11 0.27 8.04
C GLU A 244 -15.21 -0.11 9.02
N ASP A 245 -15.57 -1.39 9.08
CA ASP A 245 -16.63 -1.91 9.97
C ASP A 245 -16.28 -1.70 11.46
N SER A 246 -15.01 -1.82 11.83
CA SER A 246 -14.56 -1.59 13.21
C SER A 246 -14.78 -0.16 13.71
N LYS A 247 -14.79 0.85 12.82
CA LYS A 247 -15.08 2.25 13.19
C LYS A 247 -16.57 2.54 13.41
N THR A 248 -17.45 1.85 12.69
CA THR A 248 -18.90 2.06 12.87
C THR A 248 -19.33 1.58 14.24
N VAL A 249 -18.74 0.51 14.74
CA VAL A 249 -19.02 -0.03 16.09
C VAL A 249 -18.50 0.91 17.20
N ASP A 250 -17.29 1.48 17.05
CA ASP A 250 -16.72 2.41 18.04
C ASP A 250 -17.38 3.80 18.00
N GLY A 251 -17.94 4.20 16.87
CA GLY A 251 -18.70 5.45 16.68
C GLY A 251 -20.05 5.40 17.39
N ASP A 252 -20.76 4.30 17.29
CA ASP A 252 -22.08 4.11 17.90
C ASP A 252 -22.00 3.97 19.44
N THR A 253 -20.93 3.39 19.97
CA THR A 253 -20.73 3.30 21.42
C THR A 253 -20.40 4.65 22.06
N LYS A 254 -19.73 5.56 21.35
CA LYS A 254 -19.46 6.92 21.86
C LYS A 254 -20.68 7.84 21.84
N THR A 255 -21.59 7.67 20.87
CA THR A 255 -22.85 8.41 20.81
C THR A 255 -23.87 7.89 21.82
N ALA A 256 -23.92 6.60 22.09
CA ALA A 256 -24.78 6.02 23.15
C ALA A 256 -24.34 6.41 24.57
N GLY A 257 -23.03 6.57 24.82
CA GLY A 257 -22.49 7.01 26.12
C GLY A 257 -22.64 8.49 26.40
N ALA A 258 -22.86 9.34 25.39
CA ALA A 258 -23.09 10.79 25.56
C ALA A 258 -24.55 11.13 25.88
N ASN A 259 -25.50 10.27 25.53
CA ASN A 259 -26.94 10.51 25.81
C ASN A 259 -27.40 10.00 27.19
N THR A 260 -26.57 9.29 27.94
CA THR A 260 -26.91 8.80 29.29
C THR A 260 -26.47 9.75 30.43
N LYS A 261 -25.78 10.87 30.13
CA LYS A 261 -25.33 11.88 31.14
C LYS A 261 -26.21 13.13 31.22
N ALA A 262 -27.31 13.22 30.47
CA ALA A 262 -28.17 14.42 30.44
C ALA A 262 -29.57 14.23 31.11
N ALA A 263 -29.79 13.16 31.88
CA ALA A 263 -31.10 12.84 32.45
C ALA A 263 -31.10 12.66 33.98
N ASP A 264 -30.15 13.26 34.71
CA ASP A 264 -30.24 13.33 36.18
C ASP A 264 -29.89 14.74 36.67
N GLY A 265 -30.90 15.56 36.87
CA GLY A 265 -30.75 16.89 37.44
C GLY A 265 -32.01 17.73 37.37
N ASP A 266 -33.11 17.33 37.97
CA ASP A 266 -34.04 18.24 38.62
C ASP A 266 -35.04 17.48 39.53
N ALA A 267 -34.75 17.43 40.83
CA ALA A 267 -35.75 17.16 41.83
C ALA A 267 -35.46 18.06 43.02
N ARG A 268 -36.05 19.27 42.96
CA ARG A 268 -36.26 20.13 44.13
C ARG A 268 -37.13 19.38 45.14
N ILE A 269 -36.66 19.30 46.39
CA ILE A 269 -37.54 19.12 47.55
C ILE A 269 -37.33 20.32 48.50
N THR A 270 -38.43 21.00 48.68
CA THR A 270 -38.69 22.08 49.62
C THR A 270 -38.78 21.58 51.08
N GLY A 271 -38.15 22.30 51.96
CA GLY A 271 -38.35 22.65 53.32
C GLY A 271 -39.06 21.77 54.31
N ALA A 272 -38.47 21.67 55.51
CA ALA A 272 -39.13 21.97 56.77
C ALA A 272 -38.10 21.92 57.90
N ASP A 273 -38.13 23.01 58.70
CA ASP A 273 -37.52 23.21 60.03
C ASP A 273 -37.80 22.07 61.02
N VAL A 274 -36.86 21.78 61.92
CA VAL A 274 -37.13 21.76 63.39
C VAL A 274 -35.78 21.69 64.17
N LYS A 275 -35.76 22.48 65.18
CA LYS A 275 -34.84 22.89 66.22
C LYS A 275 -34.13 21.80 67.04
N THR A 276 -32.93 22.20 67.47
CA THR A 276 -32.31 22.12 68.83
C THR A 276 -32.28 20.79 69.57
N ASP A 277 -31.10 20.34 70.00
CA ASP A 277 -30.67 20.58 71.41
C ASP A 277 -29.24 20.08 71.65
N ASP A 278 -28.66 20.73 72.60
CA ASP A 278 -27.36 20.60 73.23
C ASP A 278 -27.10 19.25 73.90
N THR A 279 -25.85 18.85 73.94
CA THR A 279 -25.05 18.51 75.14
C THR A 279 -23.89 17.61 74.80
N ASP A 280 -22.71 18.09 74.85
CA ASP A 280 -21.66 17.99 75.88
C ASP A 280 -21.11 16.57 76.20
N LYS A 281 -19.77 16.57 76.22
CA LYS A 281 -18.83 15.77 77.00
C LYS A 281 -17.99 14.71 76.24
N SER A 282 -16.77 15.12 76.04
CA SER A 282 -15.53 14.68 76.72
C SER A 282 -15.13 13.20 76.58
N GLY A 283 -13.84 13.06 76.31
CA GLY A 283 -12.99 12.05 76.96
C GLY A 283 -12.16 11.21 76.05
N GLU A 284 -10.92 11.57 75.96
CA GLU A 284 -9.71 10.75 76.13
C GLU A 284 -9.75 9.25 75.82
N SER A 285 -8.94 8.83 74.92
CA SER A 285 -7.64 8.16 75.16
C SER A 285 -6.97 7.90 73.81
#